data_e659d54df99cc1861297b8cdad73a063
#
_entry.id   e659d54df99cc1861297b8cdad73a063
#
_cell.length_a   1.000
_cell.length_b   1.000
_cell.length_c   1.000
_cell.angle_alpha   90.00
_cell.angle_beta   90.00
_cell.angle_gamma   90.00
#
_symmetry.space_group_name_H-M   'P 1'
#
loop_
_entity.id
_entity.type
_entity.pdbx_description
1 polymer ?
#
loop_
_entity_poly.entity_id
_entity_poly.type
_entity_poly.pdbx_seq_one_letter_code
_entity_poly.pdbx_strand_id
1 'polypeptide(L)'
;MKLDAPTLVTVTIFVMVVMGGLYLLSWSQARRTLALGFLGTAQIVGAAAVVLFGLRGHIPDWISIGFANAAMLLAFGLIWAGARSFEGRRVTGWQTGAGAALWLAACLVPPFYASLGARVILASAVAGLYCALAARTLWHHRGERLPSRTPAAILLASEGLMAWARIPATLVLPAPPVGTPTDPFWVAVLCFIALLYTVAVAVLFMAMAKERLEAEQRHAAETDPLTGIANRRALAGEARRILAAGPAALLLFDLDHFKRVNDTFGHAVGDAVLVGFCAAARQVLPAGAAFGRLGGEEFACLLPGAGPGEAGSIAETVRHAVAGMRPDLVPGLAVTVSVGVARSLGVAKSGGVAKSAGEPGSGDFEALLALADRALYEAKAQGRDRVVVAGPGLRQVA
;
A
#
# COMPACT_ATOMS: atom_id res chain seq x y z
N MET A 1 2.33 29.59 -32.86
CA MET A 1 2.78 28.22 -33.09
C MET A 1 1.58 27.45 -33.67
N LYS A 2 1.62 27.01 -34.93
CA LYS A 2 0.58 26.11 -35.43
C LYS A 2 0.90 24.70 -34.92
N LEU A 3 0.03 24.16 -34.09
CA LEU A 3 0.11 22.77 -33.62
C LEU A 3 -0.09 21.86 -34.86
N ASP A 4 0.99 21.25 -35.33
CA ASP A 4 0.96 20.33 -36.45
C ASP A 4 0.43 18.97 -36.00
N ALA A 5 -0.72 18.53 -36.52
CA ALA A 5 -1.39 17.30 -36.14
C ALA A 5 -0.51 16.05 -36.36
N PRO A 6 0.21 15.86 -37.46
CA PRO A 6 1.13 14.73 -37.67
C PRO A 6 2.22 14.65 -36.59
N THR A 7 2.81 15.79 -36.23
CA THR A 7 3.81 15.86 -35.15
C THR A 7 3.24 15.41 -33.82
N LEU A 8 2.04 15.89 -33.44
CA LEU A 8 1.39 15.48 -32.17
C LEU A 8 1.02 13.99 -32.14
N VAL A 9 0.55 13.44 -33.27
CA VAL A 9 0.29 11.99 -33.37
C VAL A 9 1.59 11.21 -33.15
N THR A 10 2.68 11.61 -33.80
CA THR A 10 4.00 10.96 -33.68
C THR A 10 4.50 11.04 -32.22
N VAL A 11 4.41 12.20 -31.59
CA VAL A 11 4.80 12.39 -30.19
C VAL A 11 3.94 11.53 -29.26
N THR A 12 2.62 11.45 -29.51
CA THR A 12 1.71 10.61 -28.72
C THR A 12 2.10 9.14 -28.79
N ILE A 13 2.36 8.61 -30.01
CA ILE A 13 2.82 7.24 -30.22
C ILE A 13 4.14 7.00 -29.47
N PHE A 14 5.11 7.90 -29.64
CA PHE A 14 6.41 7.78 -28.98
C PHE A 14 6.27 7.72 -27.46
N VAL A 15 5.51 8.64 -26.86
CA VAL A 15 5.28 8.68 -25.41
C VAL A 15 4.56 7.43 -24.92
N MET A 16 3.53 6.95 -25.63
CA MET A 16 2.83 5.70 -25.28
C MET A 16 3.77 4.49 -25.31
N VAL A 17 4.64 4.39 -26.32
CA VAL A 17 5.63 3.29 -26.41
C VAL A 17 6.65 3.37 -25.28
N VAL A 18 7.17 4.57 -24.98
CA VAL A 18 8.13 4.77 -23.88
C VAL A 18 7.48 4.45 -22.52
N MET A 19 6.27 4.97 -22.26
CA MET A 19 5.56 4.70 -21.01
C MET A 19 5.20 3.21 -20.89
N GLY A 20 4.76 2.58 -21.98
CA GLY A 20 4.51 1.15 -22.04
C GLY A 20 5.76 0.33 -21.73
N GLY A 21 6.90 0.69 -22.33
CA GLY A 21 8.20 0.07 -22.06
C GLY A 21 8.64 0.21 -20.61
N LEU A 22 8.50 1.41 -20.01
CA LEU A 22 8.81 1.65 -18.59
C LEU A 22 7.94 0.83 -17.66
N TYR A 23 6.65 0.70 -17.92
CA TYR A 23 5.76 -0.16 -17.17
C TYR A 23 6.15 -1.64 -17.26
N LEU A 24 6.44 -2.14 -18.47
CA LEU A 24 6.84 -3.53 -18.67
C LEU A 24 8.20 -3.81 -18.03
N LEU A 25 9.13 -2.88 -18.10
CA LEU A 25 10.42 -2.97 -17.39
C LEU A 25 10.23 -3.03 -15.88
N SER A 26 9.43 -2.13 -15.31
CA SER A 26 9.10 -2.14 -13.88
C SER A 26 8.42 -3.46 -13.47
N TRP A 27 7.51 -3.98 -14.29
CA TRP A 27 6.88 -5.27 -14.05
C TRP A 27 7.87 -6.43 -14.08
N SER A 28 8.84 -6.42 -15.02
CA SER A 28 9.86 -7.47 -15.11
C SER A 28 10.75 -7.54 -13.87
N GLN A 29 11.01 -6.41 -13.23
CA GLN A 29 11.79 -6.31 -11.99
C GLN A 29 10.98 -6.68 -10.74
N ALA A 30 9.68 -6.40 -10.75
CA ALA A 30 8.76 -6.66 -9.64
C ALA A 30 7.54 -7.47 -10.11
N ARG A 31 7.74 -8.75 -10.44
CA ARG A 31 6.70 -9.65 -11.01
C ARG A 31 5.43 -9.79 -10.14
N ARG A 32 5.47 -9.39 -8.89
CA ARG A 32 4.29 -9.36 -8.01
C ARG A 32 3.26 -8.28 -8.39
N THR A 33 3.64 -7.28 -9.18
CA THR A 33 2.76 -6.18 -9.61
C THR A 33 2.23 -6.40 -11.03
N LEU A 34 1.40 -7.44 -11.23
CA LEU A 34 0.75 -7.73 -12.52
C LEU A 34 0.02 -6.52 -13.12
N ALA A 35 -0.40 -5.58 -12.27
CA ALA A 35 -1.03 -4.33 -12.68
C ALA A 35 -0.18 -3.54 -13.69
N LEU A 36 1.15 -3.43 -13.44
CA LEU A 36 2.07 -2.72 -14.34
C LEU A 36 2.19 -3.43 -15.70
N GLY A 37 2.12 -4.78 -15.71
CA GLY A 37 2.07 -5.55 -16.94
C GLY A 37 0.83 -5.24 -17.81
N PHE A 38 -0.35 -5.17 -17.18
CA PHE A 38 -1.59 -4.79 -17.87
C PHE A 38 -1.52 -3.35 -18.41
N LEU A 39 -1.03 -2.40 -17.60
CA LEU A 39 -0.91 -1.00 -17.99
C LEU A 39 0.12 -0.81 -19.12
N GLY A 40 1.26 -1.50 -19.03
CA GLY A 40 2.28 -1.46 -20.10
C GLY A 40 1.73 -2.02 -21.41
N THR A 41 1.03 -3.15 -21.36
CA THR A 41 0.37 -3.74 -22.54
C THR A 41 -0.71 -2.80 -23.09
N ALA A 42 -1.49 -2.13 -22.22
CA ALA A 42 -2.49 -1.14 -22.62
C ALA A 42 -1.86 0.00 -23.44
N GLN A 43 -0.72 0.53 -23.01
CA GLN A 43 -0.02 1.60 -23.71
C GLN A 43 0.49 1.15 -25.08
N ILE A 44 1.07 -0.04 -25.18
CA ILE A 44 1.58 -0.57 -26.47
C ILE A 44 0.42 -0.84 -27.43
N VAL A 45 -0.67 -1.45 -26.97
CA VAL A 45 -1.87 -1.71 -27.77
C VAL A 45 -2.53 -0.40 -28.21
N GLY A 46 -2.61 0.59 -27.29
CA GLY A 46 -3.09 1.93 -27.61
C GLY A 46 -2.23 2.65 -28.65
N ALA A 47 -0.89 2.57 -28.53
CA ALA A 47 0.03 3.13 -29.52
C ALA A 47 -0.19 2.51 -30.90
N ALA A 48 -0.34 1.17 -30.98
CA ALA A 48 -0.66 0.48 -32.23
C ALA A 48 -2.00 0.96 -32.83
N ALA A 49 -3.03 1.18 -31.99
CA ALA A 49 -4.31 1.72 -32.41
C ALA A 49 -4.15 3.13 -33.02
N VAL A 50 -3.36 4.01 -32.38
CA VAL A 50 -3.10 5.37 -32.87
C VAL A 50 -2.36 5.34 -34.21
N VAL A 51 -1.39 4.42 -34.40
CA VAL A 51 -0.73 4.21 -35.69
C VAL A 51 -1.75 3.84 -36.77
N LEU A 52 -2.63 2.88 -36.50
CA LEU A 52 -3.67 2.45 -37.45
C LEU A 52 -4.66 3.58 -37.78
N PHE A 53 -4.97 4.45 -36.83
CA PHE A 53 -5.77 5.66 -37.09
C PHE A 53 -5.04 6.66 -37.97
N GLY A 54 -3.74 6.86 -37.77
CA GLY A 54 -2.92 7.77 -38.60
C GLY A 54 -2.76 7.31 -40.04
N LEU A 55 -2.84 5.99 -40.28
CA LEU A 55 -2.77 5.40 -41.62
C LEU A 55 -4.11 5.34 -42.36
N ARG A 56 -5.19 5.92 -41.80
CA ARG A 56 -6.50 5.96 -42.47
C ARG A 56 -6.39 6.62 -43.85
N GLY A 57 -6.99 5.97 -44.86
CA GLY A 57 -6.88 6.40 -46.27
C GLY A 57 -5.69 5.79 -46.99
N HIS A 58 -4.71 5.21 -46.30
CA HIS A 58 -3.58 4.48 -46.91
C HIS A 58 -3.71 2.96 -46.73
N ILE A 59 -4.52 2.53 -45.78
CA ILE A 59 -4.82 1.12 -45.46
C ILE A 59 -6.32 0.86 -45.56
N PRO A 60 -6.75 -0.39 -45.80
CA PRO A 60 -8.17 -0.75 -45.89
C PRO A 60 -8.96 -0.28 -44.64
N ASP A 61 -10.20 0.19 -44.86
CA ASP A 61 -11.06 0.73 -43.83
C ASP A 61 -11.37 -0.28 -42.69
N TRP A 62 -11.48 -1.57 -43.03
CA TRP A 62 -11.70 -2.60 -42.01
C TRP A 62 -10.53 -2.70 -41.00
N ILE A 63 -9.32 -2.32 -41.39
CA ILE A 63 -8.17 -2.24 -40.49
C ILE A 63 -8.24 -0.93 -39.69
N SER A 64 -8.35 0.23 -40.38
CA SER A 64 -8.29 1.55 -39.76
C SER A 64 -9.56 1.90 -38.94
N ILE A 65 -10.70 1.27 -39.23
CA ILE A 65 -11.95 1.44 -38.48
C ILE A 65 -12.18 0.25 -37.55
N GLY A 66 -12.15 -0.98 -38.06
CA GLY A 66 -12.44 -2.18 -37.32
C GLY A 66 -11.40 -2.45 -36.22
N PHE A 67 -10.18 -2.80 -36.65
CA PHE A 67 -9.14 -3.22 -35.72
C PHE A 67 -8.56 -2.07 -34.89
N ALA A 68 -8.41 -0.86 -35.45
CA ALA A 68 -7.87 0.26 -34.69
C ALA A 68 -8.75 0.63 -33.49
N ASN A 69 -10.07 0.72 -33.68
CA ASN A 69 -10.97 0.99 -32.54
C ASN A 69 -11.07 -0.21 -31.59
N ALA A 70 -11.07 -1.44 -32.11
CA ALA A 70 -11.05 -2.63 -31.24
C ALA A 70 -9.80 -2.66 -30.34
N ALA A 71 -8.61 -2.35 -30.90
CA ALA A 71 -7.37 -2.25 -30.16
C ALA A 71 -7.43 -1.11 -29.11
N MET A 72 -8.00 0.05 -29.46
CA MET A 72 -8.18 1.15 -28.53
C MET A 72 -9.11 0.76 -27.36
N LEU A 73 -10.24 0.11 -27.64
CA LEU A 73 -11.18 -0.34 -26.59
C LEU A 73 -10.56 -1.46 -25.73
N LEU A 74 -9.73 -2.32 -26.31
CA LEU A 74 -8.95 -3.31 -25.57
C LEU A 74 -7.95 -2.62 -24.63
N ALA A 75 -7.29 -1.53 -25.08
CA ALA A 75 -6.39 -0.75 -24.23
C ALA A 75 -7.12 -0.18 -22.99
N PHE A 76 -8.32 0.38 -23.14
CA PHE A 76 -9.15 0.80 -22.00
C PHE A 76 -9.56 -0.37 -21.11
N GLY A 77 -9.90 -1.51 -21.67
CA GLY A 77 -10.17 -2.74 -20.91
C GLY A 77 -8.95 -3.20 -20.10
N LEU A 78 -7.74 -3.09 -20.67
CA LEU A 78 -6.49 -3.41 -19.99
C LEU A 78 -6.15 -2.41 -18.86
N ILE A 79 -6.47 -1.13 -19.02
CA ILE A 79 -6.36 -0.13 -17.93
C ILE A 79 -7.25 -0.54 -16.75
N TRP A 80 -8.50 -0.91 -17.00
CA TRP A 80 -9.39 -1.42 -15.95
C TRP A 80 -8.87 -2.73 -15.34
N ALA A 81 -8.37 -3.67 -16.14
CA ALA A 81 -7.72 -4.89 -15.67
C ALA A 81 -6.52 -4.57 -14.76
N GLY A 82 -5.71 -3.57 -15.13
CA GLY A 82 -4.61 -3.06 -14.30
C GLY A 82 -5.09 -2.54 -12.95
N ALA A 83 -6.14 -1.70 -12.93
CA ALA A 83 -6.73 -1.20 -11.70
C ALA A 83 -7.27 -2.34 -10.81
N ARG A 84 -7.94 -3.35 -11.40
CA ARG A 84 -8.42 -4.53 -10.65
C ARG A 84 -7.27 -5.35 -10.08
N SER A 85 -6.25 -5.61 -10.89
CA SER A 85 -5.06 -6.36 -10.47
C SER A 85 -4.30 -5.63 -9.36
N PHE A 86 -4.21 -4.31 -9.43
CA PHE A 86 -3.61 -3.48 -8.39
C PHE A 86 -4.33 -3.64 -7.05
N GLU A 87 -5.66 -3.73 -7.07
CA GLU A 87 -6.49 -3.93 -5.86
C GLU A 87 -6.66 -5.42 -5.49
N GLY A 88 -5.83 -6.32 -6.04
CA GLY A 88 -5.88 -7.75 -5.74
C GLY A 88 -7.14 -8.47 -6.22
N ARG A 89 -7.97 -7.84 -7.07
CA ARG A 89 -9.19 -8.43 -7.62
C ARG A 89 -8.88 -9.33 -8.80
N ARG A 90 -9.62 -10.40 -8.95
CA ARG A 90 -9.49 -11.31 -10.11
C ARG A 90 -9.77 -10.56 -11.42
N VAL A 91 -8.85 -10.68 -12.37
CA VAL A 91 -9.01 -10.19 -13.74
C VAL A 91 -9.55 -11.32 -14.61
N THR A 92 -10.63 -11.05 -15.36
CA THR A 92 -11.21 -12.01 -16.28
C THR A 92 -10.99 -11.53 -17.71
N GLY A 93 -10.41 -12.38 -18.56
CA GLY A 93 -10.05 -12.01 -19.95
C GLY A 93 -11.26 -11.56 -20.78
N TRP A 94 -12.43 -12.22 -20.60
CA TRP A 94 -13.63 -11.85 -21.34
C TRP A 94 -14.12 -10.43 -21.01
N GLN A 95 -14.06 -9.99 -19.75
CA GLN A 95 -14.46 -8.63 -19.37
C GLN A 95 -13.50 -7.57 -19.94
N THR A 96 -12.21 -7.89 -19.96
CA THR A 96 -11.19 -7.01 -20.54
C THR A 96 -11.38 -6.84 -22.04
N GLY A 97 -11.70 -7.93 -22.75
CA GLY A 97 -11.88 -7.93 -24.22
C GLY A 97 -13.32 -7.63 -24.69
N ALA A 98 -14.32 -7.57 -23.79
CA ALA A 98 -15.73 -7.44 -24.18
C ALA A 98 -16.00 -6.20 -25.04
N GLY A 99 -15.38 -5.06 -24.73
CA GLY A 99 -15.55 -3.84 -25.50
C GLY A 99 -15.02 -3.95 -26.94
N ALA A 100 -13.87 -4.59 -27.12
CA ALA A 100 -13.30 -4.86 -28.43
C ALA A 100 -14.16 -5.85 -29.23
N ALA A 101 -14.64 -6.91 -28.56
CA ALA A 101 -15.53 -7.90 -29.19
C ALA A 101 -16.87 -7.26 -29.61
N LEU A 102 -17.48 -6.45 -28.73
CA LEU A 102 -18.71 -5.71 -29.04
C LEU A 102 -18.50 -4.78 -30.25
N TRP A 103 -17.38 -4.08 -30.31
CA TRP A 103 -17.05 -3.21 -31.43
C TRP A 103 -16.94 -3.99 -32.75
N LEU A 104 -16.21 -5.09 -32.75
CA LEU A 104 -16.06 -5.92 -33.96
C LEU A 104 -17.40 -6.50 -34.40
N ALA A 105 -18.23 -6.96 -33.46
CA ALA A 105 -19.59 -7.43 -33.75
C ALA A 105 -20.46 -6.33 -34.37
N ALA A 106 -20.41 -5.11 -33.82
CA ALA A 106 -21.15 -3.97 -34.37
C ALA A 106 -20.69 -3.60 -35.78
N CYS A 107 -19.40 -3.75 -36.11
CA CYS A 107 -18.86 -3.50 -37.43
C CYS A 107 -19.40 -4.46 -38.52
N LEU A 108 -19.97 -5.62 -38.12
CA LEU A 108 -20.64 -6.53 -39.06
C LEU A 108 -22.02 -6.02 -39.51
N VAL A 109 -22.54 -4.98 -38.86
CA VAL A 109 -23.83 -4.36 -39.21
C VAL A 109 -23.59 -3.18 -40.17
N PRO A 110 -23.96 -3.28 -41.47
CA PRO A 110 -23.64 -2.25 -42.48
C PRO A 110 -24.11 -0.84 -42.12
N PRO A 111 -25.33 -0.58 -41.57
CA PRO A 111 -25.75 0.74 -41.16
C PRO A 111 -24.88 1.35 -40.06
N PHE A 112 -24.40 0.54 -39.12
CA PHE A 112 -23.48 0.98 -38.06
C PHE A 112 -22.12 1.33 -38.67
N TYR A 113 -21.59 0.44 -39.52
CA TYR A 113 -20.27 0.66 -40.15
C TYR A 113 -20.22 1.93 -40.97
N ALA A 114 -21.31 2.25 -41.72
CA ALA A 114 -21.42 3.44 -42.53
C ALA A 114 -21.59 4.73 -41.70
N SER A 115 -22.14 4.64 -40.49
CA SER A 115 -22.45 5.80 -39.65
C SER A 115 -21.29 6.20 -38.75
N LEU A 116 -20.65 7.37 -39.02
CA LEU A 116 -19.62 7.95 -38.17
C LEU A 116 -20.17 8.22 -36.74
N GLY A 117 -21.37 8.80 -36.65
CA GLY A 117 -22.01 9.10 -35.38
C GLY A 117 -22.21 7.88 -34.51
N ALA A 118 -22.77 6.78 -35.05
CA ALA A 118 -22.97 5.53 -34.35
C ALA A 118 -21.64 4.96 -33.81
N ARG A 119 -20.60 5.01 -34.61
CA ARG A 119 -19.24 4.56 -34.21
C ARG A 119 -18.66 5.40 -33.10
N VAL A 120 -18.78 6.73 -33.15
CA VAL A 120 -18.30 7.64 -32.09
C VAL A 120 -19.08 7.40 -30.79
N ILE A 121 -20.40 7.22 -30.88
CA ILE A 121 -21.25 6.95 -29.70
C ILE A 121 -20.84 5.64 -29.02
N LEU A 122 -20.74 4.55 -29.77
CA LEU A 122 -20.38 3.25 -29.20
C LEU A 122 -18.98 3.25 -28.60
N ALA A 123 -17.98 3.79 -29.32
CA ALA A 123 -16.60 3.87 -28.82
C ALA A 123 -16.53 4.70 -27.53
N SER A 124 -17.22 5.85 -27.51
CA SER A 124 -17.25 6.73 -26.33
C SER A 124 -17.98 6.12 -25.14
N ALA A 125 -19.09 5.42 -25.39
CA ALA A 125 -19.84 4.73 -24.34
C ALA A 125 -18.99 3.64 -23.66
N VAL A 126 -18.32 2.80 -24.45
CA VAL A 126 -17.49 1.70 -23.94
C VAL A 126 -16.21 2.22 -23.27
N ALA A 127 -15.51 3.19 -23.87
CA ALA A 127 -14.31 3.78 -23.28
C ALA A 127 -14.65 4.45 -21.92
N GLY A 128 -15.70 5.28 -21.89
CA GLY A 128 -16.17 5.91 -20.67
C GLY A 128 -16.59 4.91 -19.59
N LEU A 129 -17.22 3.80 -19.97
CA LEU A 129 -17.58 2.72 -19.04
C LEU A 129 -16.32 2.08 -18.42
N TYR A 130 -15.30 1.75 -19.22
CA TYR A 130 -14.06 1.18 -18.69
C TYR A 130 -13.32 2.14 -17.76
N CYS A 131 -13.26 3.44 -18.12
CA CYS A 131 -12.68 4.47 -17.23
C CYS A 131 -13.47 4.62 -15.93
N ALA A 132 -14.80 4.63 -15.97
CA ALA A 132 -15.65 4.69 -14.78
C ALA A 132 -15.48 3.43 -13.89
N LEU A 133 -15.38 2.24 -14.48
CA LEU A 133 -15.12 1.00 -13.76
C LEU A 133 -13.74 1.00 -13.11
N ALA A 134 -12.71 1.52 -13.79
CA ALA A 134 -11.36 1.65 -13.25
C ALA A 134 -11.33 2.66 -12.10
N ALA A 135 -11.93 3.83 -12.28
CA ALA A 135 -12.06 4.85 -11.24
C ALA A 135 -12.80 4.32 -10.01
N ARG A 136 -13.95 3.64 -10.20
CA ARG A 136 -14.71 3.01 -9.13
C ARG A 136 -13.88 1.94 -8.40
N THR A 137 -13.09 1.17 -9.12
CA THR A 137 -12.24 0.13 -8.52
C THR A 137 -11.26 0.73 -7.54
N LEU A 138 -10.56 1.82 -7.91
CA LEU A 138 -9.63 2.53 -7.04
C LEU A 138 -10.33 3.28 -5.90
N TRP A 139 -11.53 3.83 -6.15
CA TRP A 139 -12.26 4.62 -5.15
C TRP A 139 -12.79 3.80 -3.97
N HIS A 140 -13.25 2.57 -4.21
CA HIS A 140 -13.92 1.74 -3.18
C HIS A 140 -12.95 0.95 -2.30
N HIS A 141 -11.69 0.82 -2.66
CA HIS A 141 -10.72 0.06 -1.87
C HIS A 141 -9.91 1.02 -0.99
N ARG A 142 -10.23 1.09 0.30
CA ARG A 142 -9.63 2.00 1.27
C ARG A 142 -8.73 1.30 2.30
N GLY A 143 -8.36 0.04 2.09
CA GLY A 143 -7.54 -0.74 3.03
C GLY A 143 -6.13 -0.17 3.24
N GLU A 144 -5.55 0.43 2.21
CA GLU A 144 -4.23 1.06 2.25
C GLU A 144 -4.34 2.56 1.99
N ARG A 145 -3.63 3.36 2.77
CA ARG A 145 -3.54 4.82 2.55
C ARG A 145 -2.45 5.11 1.52
N LEU A 146 -2.83 5.15 0.24
CA LEU A 146 -1.96 5.56 -0.85
C LEU A 146 -2.37 6.98 -1.30
N PRO A 147 -1.52 8.01 -1.10
CA PRO A 147 -1.82 9.39 -1.48
C PRO A 147 -2.21 9.56 -2.96
N SER A 148 -1.54 8.84 -3.86
CA SER A 148 -1.77 8.91 -5.31
C SER A 148 -3.04 8.20 -5.79
N ARG A 149 -3.73 7.41 -4.95
CA ARG A 149 -4.94 6.65 -5.32
C ARG A 149 -6.12 7.55 -5.67
N THR A 150 -6.43 8.54 -4.83
CA THR A 150 -7.54 9.48 -5.07
C THR A 150 -7.33 10.32 -6.33
N PRO A 151 -6.17 10.95 -6.55
CA PRO A 151 -5.87 11.62 -7.82
C PRO A 151 -6.03 10.70 -9.05
N ALA A 152 -5.56 9.44 -8.98
CA ALA A 152 -5.70 8.48 -10.08
C ALA A 152 -7.17 8.15 -10.38
N ALA A 153 -7.99 7.94 -9.34
CA ALA A 153 -9.41 7.69 -9.51
C ALA A 153 -10.15 8.90 -10.12
N ILE A 154 -9.84 10.13 -9.68
CA ILE A 154 -10.41 11.36 -10.23
C ILE A 154 -9.99 11.54 -11.69
N LEU A 155 -8.73 11.31 -12.02
CA LEU A 155 -8.22 11.42 -13.39
C LEU A 155 -8.93 10.43 -14.33
N LEU A 156 -9.06 9.17 -13.95
CA LEU A 156 -9.79 8.17 -14.73
C LEU A 156 -11.28 8.50 -14.86
N ALA A 157 -11.90 9.02 -13.80
CA ALA A 157 -13.30 9.46 -13.85
C ALA A 157 -13.48 10.64 -14.82
N SER A 158 -12.56 11.61 -14.81
CA SER A 158 -12.61 12.78 -15.73
C SER A 158 -12.40 12.37 -17.20
N GLU A 159 -11.52 11.40 -17.45
CA GLU A 159 -11.32 10.81 -18.79
C GLU A 159 -12.59 10.12 -19.28
N GLY A 160 -13.24 9.32 -18.42
CA GLY A 160 -14.51 8.69 -18.71
C GLY A 160 -15.64 9.69 -18.98
N LEU A 161 -15.72 10.74 -18.18
CA LEU A 161 -16.71 11.82 -18.37
C LEU A 161 -16.48 12.54 -19.69
N MET A 162 -15.24 12.82 -20.05
CA MET A 162 -14.89 13.44 -21.32
C MET A 162 -15.23 12.53 -22.51
N ALA A 163 -15.02 11.21 -22.40
CA ALA A 163 -15.46 10.26 -23.41
C ALA A 163 -16.98 10.30 -23.57
N TRP A 164 -17.73 10.30 -22.47
CA TRP A 164 -19.20 10.39 -22.51
C TRP A 164 -19.73 11.74 -23.00
N ALA A 165 -19.05 12.83 -22.74
CA ALA A 165 -19.43 14.17 -23.25
C ALA A 165 -19.40 14.24 -24.79
N ARG A 166 -18.66 13.37 -25.46
CA ARG A 166 -18.66 13.26 -26.92
C ARG A 166 -20.00 12.72 -27.48
N ILE A 167 -20.77 11.97 -26.67
CA ILE A 167 -22.04 11.40 -27.12
C ILE A 167 -23.07 12.50 -27.43
N PRO A 168 -23.47 13.39 -26.51
CA PRO A 168 -24.37 14.49 -26.82
C PRO A 168 -23.79 15.44 -27.86
N ALA A 169 -22.47 15.68 -27.85
CA ALA A 169 -21.84 16.50 -28.87
C ALA A 169 -22.05 15.93 -30.29
N THR A 170 -21.94 14.60 -30.45
CA THR A 170 -22.16 13.93 -31.73
C THR A 170 -23.63 13.97 -32.17
N LEU A 171 -24.59 14.06 -31.23
CA LEU A 171 -26.02 14.15 -31.55
C LEU A 171 -26.47 15.56 -31.92
N VAL A 172 -25.80 16.60 -31.37
CA VAL A 172 -26.20 18.00 -31.56
C VAL A 172 -25.42 18.68 -32.68
N LEU A 173 -24.13 18.35 -32.84
CA LEU A 173 -23.30 18.95 -33.87
C LEU A 173 -23.51 18.21 -35.20
N PRO A 174 -23.65 18.93 -36.33
CA PRO A 174 -23.78 18.32 -37.64
C PRO A 174 -22.53 17.47 -37.94
N ALA A 175 -22.78 16.21 -38.37
CA ALA A 175 -21.67 15.35 -38.77
C ALA A 175 -20.99 15.99 -40.02
N PRO A 176 -19.65 16.02 -40.06
CA PRO A 176 -18.97 16.50 -41.26
C PRO A 176 -19.36 15.62 -42.45
N PRO A 177 -19.46 16.17 -43.66
CA PRO A 177 -19.79 15.40 -44.85
C PRO A 177 -18.83 14.21 -45.01
N VAL A 178 -19.37 13.10 -45.51
CA VAL A 178 -18.55 11.89 -45.79
C VAL A 178 -17.42 12.26 -46.75
N GLY A 179 -16.18 11.96 -46.37
CA GLY A 179 -15.00 12.26 -47.18
C GLY A 179 -14.31 13.60 -46.90
N THR A 180 -14.84 14.44 -45.99
CA THR A 180 -14.09 15.63 -45.53
C THR A 180 -12.98 15.18 -44.58
N PRO A 181 -11.74 15.67 -44.74
CA PRO A 181 -10.66 15.46 -43.78
C PRO A 181 -11.10 15.98 -42.41
N THR A 182 -10.82 15.23 -41.35
CA THR A 182 -11.01 15.71 -39.96
C THR A 182 -10.19 17.00 -39.81
N ASP A 183 -10.80 18.07 -39.28
CA ASP A 183 -10.11 19.33 -39.08
C ASP A 183 -8.82 19.05 -38.24
N PRO A 184 -7.63 19.40 -38.78
CA PRO A 184 -6.36 19.18 -38.12
C PRO A 184 -6.30 19.76 -36.69
N PHE A 185 -7.02 20.84 -36.42
CA PHE A 185 -7.12 21.44 -35.12
C PHE A 185 -7.73 20.48 -34.09
N TRP A 186 -8.87 19.86 -34.41
CA TRP A 186 -9.51 18.91 -33.46
C TRP A 186 -8.67 17.64 -33.24
N VAL A 187 -8.00 17.16 -34.27
CA VAL A 187 -7.05 16.03 -34.14
C VAL A 187 -5.93 16.42 -33.18
N ALA A 188 -5.36 17.61 -33.35
CA ALA A 188 -4.30 18.10 -32.48
C ALA A 188 -4.75 18.23 -31.01
N VAL A 189 -5.95 18.78 -30.78
CA VAL A 189 -6.55 18.90 -29.43
C VAL A 189 -6.73 17.52 -28.80
N LEU A 190 -7.30 16.55 -29.53
CA LEU A 190 -7.53 15.20 -29.01
C LEU A 190 -6.20 14.48 -28.69
N CYS A 191 -5.19 14.62 -29.55
CA CYS A 191 -3.85 14.05 -29.30
C CYS A 191 -3.21 14.69 -28.07
N PHE A 192 -3.31 16.00 -27.91
CA PHE A 192 -2.76 16.69 -26.73
C PHE A 192 -3.43 16.24 -25.44
N ILE A 193 -4.75 16.11 -25.44
CA ILE A 193 -5.51 15.60 -24.30
C ILE A 193 -5.11 14.15 -24.01
N ALA A 194 -5.07 13.28 -25.02
CA ALA A 194 -4.65 11.90 -24.87
C ALA A 194 -3.23 11.78 -24.29
N LEU A 195 -2.31 12.63 -24.74
CA LEU A 195 -0.94 12.71 -24.22
C LEU A 195 -0.92 13.05 -22.74
N LEU A 196 -1.68 14.08 -22.32
CA LEU A 196 -1.77 14.49 -20.92
C LEU A 196 -2.30 13.35 -20.03
N TYR A 197 -3.40 12.70 -20.46
CA TYR A 197 -3.97 11.57 -19.71
C TYR A 197 -3.01 10.38 -19.65
N THR A 198 -2.37 10.03 -20.77
CA THR A 198 -1.38 8.96 -20.83
C THR A 198 -0.26 9.17 -19.80
N VAL A 199 0.36 10.35 -19.80
CA VAL A 199 1.46 10.66 -18.87
C VAL A 199 0.96 10.72 -17.44
N ALA A 200 -0.16 11.39 -17.19
CA ALA A 200 -0.69 11.55 -15.82
C ALA A 200 -1.12 10.22 -15.21
N VAL A 201 -1.81 9.35 -15.97
CA VAL A 201 -2.16 8.00 -15.52
C VAL A 201 -0.89 7.18 -15.25
N ALA A 202 0.12 7.27 -16.13
CA ALA A 202 1.38 6.56 -15.95
C ALA A 202 2.09 6.98 -14.67
N VAL A 203 2.24 8.27 -14.43
CA VAL A 203 2.90 8.81 -13.23
C VAL A 203 2.16 8.38 -11.96
N LEU A 204 0.81 8.48 -11.96
CA LEU A 204 0.03 8.16 -10.76
C LEU A 204 0.06 6.66 -10.42
N PHE A 205 -0.03 5.76 -11.41
CA PHE A 205 0.08 4.32 -11.14
C PHE A 205 1.50 3.92 -10.72
N MET A 206 2.55 4.53 -11.29
CA MET A 206 3.92 4.31 -10.84
C MET A 206 4.12 4.83 -9.40
N ALA A 207 3.57 6.00 -9.08
CA ALA A 207 3.59 6.54 -7.72
C ALA A 207 2.89 5.61 -6.73
N MET A 208 1.68 5.12 -7.06
CA MET A 208 0.96 4.15 -6.23
C MET A 208 1.75 2.84 -6.01
N ALA A 209 2.40 2.32 -7.06
CA ALA A 209 3.23 1.12 -6.96
C ALA A 209 4.43 1.35 -6.04
N LYS A 210 5.09 2.50 -6.15
CA LYS A 210 6.19 2.92 -5.27
C LYS A 210 5.72 3.09 -3.83
N GLU A 211 4.62 3.81 -3.59
CA GLU A 211 4.03 4.02 -2.26
C GLU A 211 3.73 2.70 -1.55
N ARG A 212 3.18 1.72 -2.28
CA ARG A 212 2.90 0.37 -1.75
C ARG A 212 4.19 -0.35 -1.37
N LEU A 213 5.19 -0.34 -2.26
CA LEU A 213 6.48 -0.98 -1.99
C LEU A 213 7.17 -0.36 -0.76
N GLU A 214 7.14 0.97 -0.63
CA GLU A 214 7.68 1.68 0.53
C GLU A 214 6.92 1.31 1.82
N ALA A 215 5.59 1.18 1.75
CA ALA A 215 4.78 0.76 2.90
C ALA A 215 5.09 -0.68 3.32
N GLU A 216 5.23 -1.61 2.36
CA GLU A 216 5.63 -2.99 2.62
C GLU A 216 7.04 -3.08 3.23
N GLN A 217 8.00 -2.33 2.69
CA GLN A 217 9.37 -2.27 3.22
C GLN A 217 9.39 -1.68 4.64
N ARG A 218 8.61 -0.61 4.88
CA ARG A 218 8.49 -0.02 6.22
C ARG A 218 7.88 -1.01 7.19
N HIS A 219 6.79 -1.68 6.81
CA HIS A 219 6.16 -2.70 7.65
C HIS A 219 7.12 -3.85 7.98
N ALA A 220 7.85 -4.37 6.99
CA ALA A 220 8.87 -5.39 7.19
C ALA A 220 10.04 -4.90 8.06
N ALA A 221 10.38 -3.60 7.99
CA ALA A 221 11.43 -3.01 8.82
C ALA A 221 10.98 -2.66 10.26
N GLU A 222 9.68 -2.64 10.54
CA GLU A 222 9.08 -2.22 11.81
C GLU A 222 8.42 -3.37 12.60
N THR A 223 8.20 -4.52 12.00
CA THR A 223 7.58 -5.68 12.65
C THR A 223 8.57 -6.83 12.85
N ASP A 224 8.34 -7.62 13.90
CA ASP A 224 9.00 -8.92 14.08
C ASP A 224 8.31 -9.97 13.21
N PRO A 225 9.02 -10.67 12.31
CA PRO A 225 8.40 -11.56 11.33
C PRO A 225 7.74 -12.80 11.94
N LEU A 226 8.16 -13.22 13.13
CA LEU A 226 7.59 -14.38 13.81
C LEU A 226 6.28 -14.03 14.54
N THR A 227 6.31 -12.94 15.30
CA THR A 227 5.24 -12.61 16.23
C THR A 227 4.26 -11.54 15.72
N GLY A 228 4.63 -10.81 14.65
CA GLY A 228 3.81 -9.75 14.06
C GLY A 228 3.60 -8.52 14.97
N ILE A 229 4.34 -8.42 16.09
CA ILE A 229 4.38 -7.21 16.92
C ILE A 229 5.50 -6.26 16.44
N ALA A 230 5.59 -5.07 17.03
CA ALA A 230 6.69 -4.16 16.74
C ALA A 230 8.04 -4.82 17.06
N ASN A 231 9.03 -4.64 16.18
CA ASN A 231 10.39 -5.02 16.48
C ASN A 231 11.09 -3.95 17.36
N ARG A 232 12.31 -4.21 17.80
CA ARG A 232 13.09 -3.30 18.64
C ARG A 232 13.16 -1.88 18.09
N ARG A 233 13.34 -1.74 16.77
CA ARG A 233 13.46 -0.43 16.10
C ARG A 233 12.15 0.37 16.14
N ALA A 234 11.04 -0.27 15.82
CA ALA A 234 9.72 0.35 15.87
C ALA A 234 9.31 0.71 17.29
N LEU A 235 9.55 -0.21 18.25
CA LEU A 235 9.28 0.04 19.65
C LEU A 235 10.09 1.24 20.18
N ALA A 236 11.37 1.34 19.87
CA ALA A 236 12.20 2.48 20.28
C ALA A 236 11.73 3.81 19.66
N GLY A 237 11.19 3.78 18.44
CA GLY A 237 10.57 4.95 17.79
C GLY A 237 9.30 5.41 18.51
N GLU A 238 8.42 4.46 18.86
CA GLU A 238 7.19 4.73 19.61
C GLU A 238 7.47 5.18 21.03
N ALA A 239 8.42 4.52 21.69
CA ALA A 239 8.87 4.88 23.03
C ALA A 239 9.31 6.34 23.13
N ARG A 240 10.09 6.82 22.16
CA ARG A 240 10.51 8.23 22.10
C ARG A 240 9.33 9.17 22.00
N ARG A 241 8.30 8.83 21.21
CA ARG A 241 7.08 9.64 21.08
C ARG A 241 6.28 9.69 22.39
N ILE A 242 6.12 8.54 23.05
CA ILE A 242 5.43 8.43 24.33
C ILE A 242 6.15 9.22 25.41
N LEU A 243 7.46 9.05 25.56
CA LEU A 243 8.27 9.73 26.57
C LEU A 243 8.35 11.25 26.35
N ALA A 244 8.31 11.72 25.10
CA ALA A 244 8.22 13.14 24.77
C ALA A 244 6.85 13.74 25.13
N ALA A 245 5.79 12.94 25.11
CA ALA A 245 4.43 13.38 25.45
C ALA A 245 4.18 13.44 26.97
N GLY A 246 4.89 12.64 27.78
CA GLY A 246 4.72 12.63 29.22
C GLY A 246 5.37 11.43 29.93
N PRO A 247 5.08 11.26 31.23
CA PRO A 247 5.59 10.13 31.98
C PRO A 247 5.03 8.81 31.43
N ALA A 248 5.85 7.76 31.51
CA ALA A 248 5.47 6.42 31.11
C ALA A 248 6.14 5.36 31.97
N ALA A 249 5.57 4.16 32.01
CA ALA A 249 6.21 3.00 32.62
C ALA A 249 6.64 2.04 31.51
N LEU A 250 7.78 1.39 31.69
CA LEU A 250 8.31 0.33 30.84
C LEU A 250 8.24 -0.99 31.59
N LEU A 251 7.64 -1.99 30.96
CA LEU A 251 7.64 -3.39 31.38
C LEU A 251 8.61 -4.13 30.46
N LEU A 252 9.59 -4.80 31.01
CA LEU A 252 10.53 -5.67 30.30
C LEU A 252 10.24 -7.12 30.68
N PHE A 253 9.95 -7.94 29.68
CA PHE A 253 9.57 -9.33 29.84
C PHE A 253 10.66 -10.25 29.30
N ASP A 254 10.89 -11.37 29.97
CA ASP A 254 11.77 -12.43 29.50
C ASP A 254 11.13 -13.79 29.88
N LEU A 255 10.99 -14.66 28.88
CA LEU A 255 10.39 -15.98 29.06
C LEU A 255 11.34 -16.90 29.81
N ASP A 256 10.91 -17.37 30.97
CA ASP A 256 11.73 -18.18 31.83
C ASP A 256 12.08 -19.53 31.19
N HIS A 257 13.37 -19.87 31.24
CA HIS A 257 13.89 -21.14 30.73
C HIS A 257 13.60 -21.41 29.24
N PHE A 258 13.39 -20.37 28.42
CA PHE A 258 13.05 -20.51 27.00
C PHE A 258 14.07 -21.35 26.22
N LYS A 259 15.36 -21.17 26.50
CA LYS A 259 16.40 -22.02 25.91
C LYS A 259 16.13 -23.51 26.15
N ARG A 260 15.72 -23.89 27.37
CA ARG A 260 15.39 -25.30 27.71
C ARG A 260 14.18 -25.79 26.93
N VAL A 261 13.20 -24.94 26.65
CA VAL A 261 12.07 -25.28 25.77
C VAL A 261 12.57 -25.62 24.37
N ASN A 262 13.44 -24.77 23.80
CA ASN A 262 14.04 -25.03 22.48
C ASN A 262 14.88 -26.30 22.45
N ASP A 263 15.71 -26.49 23.47
CA ASP A 263 16.63 -27.65 23.56
C ASP A 263 15.86 -28.99 23.73
N THR A 264 14.68 -28.93 24.39
CA THR A 264 13.87 -30.13 24.69
C THR A 264 12.86 -30.45 23.59
N PHE A 265 12.19 -29.44 23.03
CA PHE A 265 11.04 -29.60 22.15
C PHE A 265 11.27 -29.08 20.73
N GLY A 266 12.45 -28.50 20.47
CA GLY A 266 12.81 -27.93 19.18
C GLY A 266 12.30 -26.50 18.96
N HIS A 267 12.90 -25.81 17.98
CA HIS A 267 12.61 -24.40 17.69
C HIS A 267 11.17 -24.15 17.27
N ALA A 268 10.48 -25.09 16.61
CA ALA A 268 9.09 -24.92 16.21
C ALA A 268 8.15 -24.75 17.42
N VAL A 269 8.42 -25.46 18.54
CA VAL A 269 7.68 -25.29 19.80
C VAL A 269 8.05 -23.98 20.44
N GLY A 270 9.33 -23.59 20.45
CA GLY A 270 9.77 -22.28 20.92
C GLY A 270 9.09 -21.12 20.18
N ASP A 271 9.00 -21.21 18.86
CA ASP A 271 8.30 -20.22 18.04
C ASP A 271 6.82 -20.11 18.41
N ALA A 272 6.14 -21.24 18.61
CA ALA A 272 4.75 -21.28 19.07
C ALA A 272 4.58 -20.66 20.47
N VAL A 273 5.53 -20.85 21.37
CA VAL A 273 5.55 -20.23 22.70
C VAL A 273 5.68 -18.70 22.58
N LEU A 274 6.57 -18.19 21.72
CA LEU A 274 6.74 -16.75 21.49
C LEU A 274 5.47 -16.12 20.91
N VAL A 275 4.82 -16.78 19.95
CA VAL A 275 3.54 -16.32 19.38
C VAL A 275 2.42 -16.35 20.42
N GLY A 276 2.36 -17.44 21.21
CA GLY A 276 1.39 -17.59 22.30
C GLY A 276 1.56 -16.52 23.38
N PHE A 277 2.79 -16.21 23.78
CA PHE A 277 3.09 -15.10 24.69
C PHE A 277 2.53 -13.77 24.17
N CYS A 278 2.78 -13.45 22.90
CA CYS A 278 2.29 -12.23 22.30
C CYS A 278 0.75 -12.16 22.29
N ALA A 279 0.09 -13.28 22.00
CA ALA A 279 -1.37 -13.37 22.01
C ALA A 279 -1.93 -13.15 23.44
N ALA A 280 -1.36 -13.82 24.44
CA ALA A 280 -1.77 -13.67 25.84
C ALA A 280 -1.54 -12.24 26.36
N ALA A 281 -0.36 -11.66 26.07
CA ALA A 281 -0.05 -10.30 26.49
C ALA A 281 -0.99 -9.27 25.87
N ARG A 282 -1.28 -9.38 24.55
CA ARG A 282 -2.19 -8.45 23.85
C ARG A 282 -3.62 -8.46 24.37
N GLN A 283 -4.08 -9.56 24.93
CA GLN A 283 -5.45 -9.64 25.49
C GLN A 283 -5.62 -8.80 26.76
N VAL A 284 -4.53 -8.57 27.49
CA VAL A 284 -4.58 -7.91 28.81
C VAL A 284 -3.88 -6.54 28.84
N LEU A 285 -3.06 -6.24 27.83
CA LEU A 285 -2.43 -4.92 27.72
C LEU A 285 -3.46 -3.85 27.33
N PRO A 286 -3.40 -2.66 27.97
CA PRO A 286 -4.35 -1.59 27.69
C PRO A 286 -4.21 -1.01 26.27
N ALA A 287 -5.30 -0.46 25.76
CA ALA A 287 -5.29 0.28 24.49
C ALA A 287 -4.31 1.46 24.57
N GLY A 288 -3.46 1.61 23.56
CA GLY A 288 -2.42 2.66 23.54
C GLY A 288 -1.07 2.24 24.13
N ALA A 289 -0.95 1.02 24.67
CA ALA A 289 0.34 0.45 25.06
C ALA A 289 1.20 0.16 23.80
N ALA A 290 2.47 0.56 23.82
CA ALA A 290 3.43 0.20 22.79
C ALA A 290 4.12 -1.11 23.18
N PHE A 291 3.83 -2.19 22.46
CA PHE A 291 4.32 -3.53 22.74
C PHE A 291 5.17 -4.06 21.60
N GLY A 292 6.39 -4.55 21.90
CA GLY A 292 7.34 -5.03 20.91
C GLY A 292 8.32 -6.07 21.41
N ARG A 293 8.98 -6.77 20.45
CA ARG A 293 10.03 -7.75 20.72
C ARG A 293 11.40 -7.09 20.57
N LEU A 294 12.24 -7.23 21.59
CA LEU A 294 13.61 -6.68 21.57
C LEU A 294 14.60 -7.63 20.90
N GLY A 295 14.38 -8.93 21.04
CA GLY A 295 15.18 -10.00 20.42
C GLY A 295 15.07 -11.30 21.23
N GLY A 296 15.33 -12.45 20.60
CA GLY A 296 15.23 -13.74 21.27
C GLY A 296 13.90 -13.95 22.01
N GLU A 297 13.96 -14.07 23.32
CA GLU A 297 12.85 -14.30 24.25
C GLU A 297 12.44 -13.03 25.03
N GLU A 298 13.00 -11.86 24.66
CA GLU A 298 12.80 -10.58 25.33
C GLU A 298 11.76 -9.71 24.63
N PHE A 299 10.84 -9.16 25.44
CA PHE A 299 9.78 -8.28 24.97
C PHE A 299 9.68 -7.05 25.88
N ALA A 300 9.21 -5.95 25.33
CA ALA A 300 8.98 -4.75 26.14
C ALA A 300 7.64 -4.09 25.80
N CYS A 301 7.06 -3.45 26.82
CA CYS A 301 5.83 -2.71 26.70
C CYS A 301 5.95 -1.36 27.39
N LEU A 302 5.61 -0.26 26.69
CA LEU A 302 5.48 1.06 27.30
C LEU A 302 4.01 1.38 27.54
N LEU A 303 3.75 1.86 28.75
CA LEU A 303 2.44 2.27 29.24
C LEU A 303 2.43 3.79 29.45
N PRO A 304 1.81 4.58 28.53
CA PRO A 304 1.72 6.02 28.67
C PRO A 304 0.96 6.41 29.94
N GLY A 305 1.50 7.34 30.73
CA GLY A 305 0.84 7.88 31.91
C GLY A 305 0.77 6.96 33.15
N ALA A 306 1.09 5.67 32.99
CA ALA A 306 0.94 4.71 34.07
C ALA A 306 1.84 5.00 35.26
N GLY A 307 1.26 4.91 36.47
CA GLY A 307 1.99 4.95 37.74
C GLY A 307 2.70 3.61 38.05
N PRO A 308 3.64 3.57 39.00
CA PRO A 308 4.39 2.35 39.31
C PRO A 308 3.48 1.22 39.83
N GLY A 309 2.46 1.51 40.63
CA GLY A 309 1.49 0.54 41.09
C GLY A 309 0.60 -0.02 40.00
N GLU A 310 0.12 0.83 39.09
CA GLU A 310 -0.67 0.43 37.91
C GLU A 310 0.16 -0.42 36.95
N ALA A 311 1.39 0.01 36.66
CA ALA A 311 2.30 -0.74 35.79
C ALA A 311 2.64 -2.12 36.40
N GLY A 312 2.86 -2.20 37.68
CA GLY A 312 3.06 -3.46 38.40
C GLY A 312 1.85 -4.38 38.33
N SER A 313 0.65 -3.84 38.51
CA SER A 313 -0.60 -4.61 38.37
C SER A 313 -0.81 -5.15 36.97
N ILE A 314 -0.55 -4.34 35.91
CA ILE A 314 -0.62 -4.77 34.53
C ILE A 314 0.41 -5.87 34.26
N ALA A 315 1.64 -5.71 34.76
CA ALA A 315 2.70 -6.71 34.64
C ALA A 315 2.31 -8.06 35.23
N GLU A 316 1.71 -8.05 36.45
CA GLU A 316 1.19 -9.25 37.09
C GLU A 316 0.03 -9.89 36.31
N THR A 317 -0.85 -9.08 35.73
CA THR A 317 -1.92 -9.59 34.86
C THR A 317 -1.36 -10.30 33.64
N VAL A 318 -0.32 -9.73 32.98
CA VAL A 318 0.37 -10.39 31.87
C VAL A 318 1.03 -11.69 32.34
N ARG A 319 1.75 -11.67 33.48
CA ARG A 319 2.41 -12.85 34.01
C ARG A 319 1.39 -13.98 34.26
N HIS A 320 0.25 -13.70 34.85
CA HIS A 320 -0.81 -14.69 35.10
C HIS A 320 -1.42 -15.21 33.79
N ALA A 321 -1.64 -14.34 32.80
CA ALA A 321 -2.14 -14.75 31.50
C ALA A 321 -1.17 -15.72 30.81
N VAL A 322 0.14 -15.46 30.91
CA VAL A 322 1.20 -16.33 30.35
C VAL A 322 1.27 -17.66 31.08
N ALA A 323 1.20 -17.67 32.44
CA ALA A 323 1.17 -18.90 33.24
C ALA A 323 -0.07 -19.77 32.92
N GLY A 324 -1.18 -19.16 32.53
CA GLY A 324 -2.39 -19.83 32.04
C GLY A 324 -2.34 -20.34 30.58
N MET A 325 -1.33 -19.93 29.82
CA MET A 325 -1.17 -20.29 28.43
C MET A 325 -0.95 -21.80 28.26
N ARG A 326 -1.58 -22.38 27.27
CA ARG A 326 -1.42 -23.80 26.92
C ARG A 326 -1.03 -23.87 25.45
N PRO A 327 0.25 -24.03 25.14
CA PRO A 327 0.69 -24.23 23.75
C PRO A 327 0.07 -25.50 23.18
N ASP A 328 -0.66 -25.37 22.06
CA ASP A 328 -1.39 -26.49 21.43
C ASP A 328 -0.45 -27.64 20.99
N LEU A 329 0.82 -27.33 20.73
CA LEU A 329 1.79 -28.31 20.24
C LEU A 329 2.32 -29.27 21.30
N VAL A 330 2.27 -28.90 22.59
CA VAL A 330 2.81 -29.73 23.68
C VAL A 330 1.88 -29.68 24.89
N PRO A 331 1.00 -30.66 25.07
CA PRO A 331 0.14 -30.74 26.23
C PRO A 331 0.96 -30.77 27.54
N GLY A 332 0.62 -29.90 28.48
CA GLY A 332 1.27 -29.84 29.78
C GLY A 332 2.55 -28.97 29.84
N LEU A 333 2.99 -28.35 28.75
CA LEU A 333 4.08 -27.39 28.80
C LEU A 333 3.63 -26.13 29.56
N ALA A 334 4.23 -25.89 30.71
CA ALA A 334 4.06 -24.66 31.48
C ALA A 334 5.17 -23.67 31.14
N VAL A 335 4.78 -22.46 30.76
CA VAL A 335 5.70 -21.36 30.50
C VAL A 335 5.43 -20.24 31.46
N THR A 336 6.49 -19.68 32.06
CA THR A 336 6.43 -18.52 32.94
C THR A 336 7.23 -17.36 32.36
N VAL A 337 7.02 -16.17 32.90
CA VAL A 337 7.70 -14.96 32.48
C VAL A 337 8.14 -14.15 33.71
N SER A 338 9.40 -13.72 33.70
CA SER A 338 9.91 -12.74 34.64
C SER A 338 9.73 -11.33 34.06
N VAL A 339 9.36 -10.38 34.93
CA VAL A 339 9.06 -9.01 34.47
C VAL A 339 9.80 -7.98 35.35
N GLY A 340 10.54 -7.10 34.69
CA GLY A 340 11.11 -5.90 35.30
C GLY A 340 10.29 -4.67 34.92
N VAL A 341 9.92 -3.85 35.89
CA VAL A 341 9.13 -2.62 35.67
C VAL A 341 9.95 -1.39 36.07
N ALA A 342 10.05 -0.43 35.17
CA ALA A 342 10.67 0.87 35.45
C ALA A 342 9.75 2.02 35.00
N ARG A 343 9.92 3.19 35.64
CA ARG A 343 9.12 4.38 35.31
C ARG A 343 10.00 5.57 34.93
N SER A 344 9.60 6.27 33.89
CA SER A 344 10.10 7.60 33.56
C SER A 344 9.30 8.65 34.36
N LEU A 345 10.00 9.57 35.01
CA LEU A 345 9.36 10.68 35.73
C LEU A 345 8.85 11.80 34.78
N GLY A 346 9.07 11.67 33.45
CA GLY A 346 8.84 12.75 32.50
C GLY A 346 9.93 13.83 32.61
N VAL A 347 10.16 14.53 31.53
CA VAL A 347 10.99 15.75 31.58
C VAL A 347 10.19 16.79 32.36
N ALA A 348 10.60 17.07 33.62
CA ALA A 348 10.08 18.24 34.31
C ALA A 348 10.39 19.46 33.44
N LYS A 349 9.37 20.20 33.02
CA LYS A 349 9.53 21.55 32.44
C LYS A 349 10.07 22.48 33.53
N SER A 350 11.34 22.27 33.94
CA SER A 350 12.05 23.26 34.72
C SER A 350 12.38 24.42 33.79
N GLY A 351 11.70 25.55 34.01
CA GLY A 351 12.03 26.80 33.33
C GLY A 351 13.49 27.13 33.56
N GLY A 352 14.22 27.36 32.50
CA GLY A 352 15.57 27.93 32.55
C GLY A 352 16.61 27.10 31.79
N VAL A 353 17.10 27.71 30.72
CA VAL A 353 18.22 27.35 29.85
C VAL A 353 17.89 26.30 28.78
N ALA A 354 17.59 26.79 27.57
CA ALA A 354 17.61 26.03 26.36
C ALA A 354 18.97 25.36 26.18
N LYS A 355 19.04 24.05 26.36
CA LYS A 355 20.09 23.25 25.75
C LYS A 355 19.75 23.19 24.26
N SER A 356 20.74 23.57 23.47
CA SER A 356 20.75 23.56 22.01
C SER A 356 19.94 22.40 21.40
N ALA A 357 19.19 22.72 20.34
CA ALA A 357 18.43 21.80 19.50
C ALA A 357 19.35 20.70 18.94
N GLY A 358 19.50 19.63 19.71
CA GLY A 358 20.00 18.35 19.30
C GLY A 358 18.84 17.38 19.46
N GLU A 359 18.69 16.44 18.55
CA GLU A 359 17.62 15.43 18.44
C GLU A 359 17.04 14.95 19.78
N PRO A 360 15.70 14.73 19.90
CA PRO A 360 15.09 14.25 21.14
C PRO A 360 15.76 12.93 21.52
N GLY A 361 16.39 12.93 22.69
CA GLY A 361 17.41 11.97 23.08
C GLY A 361 17.00 10.51 23.00
N SER A 362 17.79 9.72 22.26
CA SER A 362 17.89 8.28 22.42
C SER A 362 18.20 7.85 23.87
N GLY A 363 18.66 8.79 24.71
CA GLY A 363 19.02 8.54 26.10
C GLY A 363 17.89 8.15 27.03
N ASP A 364 16.68 8.66 26.84
CA ASP A 364 15.59 8.42 27.80
C ASP A 364 15.02 7.00 27.72
N PHE A 365 14.86 6.42 26.53
CA PHE A 365 14.38 5.06 26.36
C PHE A 365 15.42 4.01 26.81
N GLU A 366 16.68 4.17 26.40
CA GLU A 366 17.75 3.23 26.78
C GLU A 366 18.04 3.30 28.29
N ALA A 367 17.97 4.48 28.90
CA ALA A 367 18.10 4.62 30.34
C ALA A 367 16.94 3.92 31.10
N LEU A 368 15.71 4.06 30.59
CA LEU A 368 14.55 3.41 31.16
C LEU A 368 14.62 1.89 30.99
N LEU A 369 15.10 1.44 29.83
CA LEU A 369 15.32 0.03 29.54
C LEU A 369 16.37 -0.57 30.49
N ALA A 370 17.48 0.13 30.74
CA ALA A 370 18.51 -0.33 31.68
C ALA A 370 17.99 -0.44 33.13
N LEU A 371 17.07 0.43 33.54
CA LEU A 371 16.43 0.32 34.86
C LEU A 371 15.49 -0.89 34.94
N ALA A 372 14.70 -1.13 33.87
CA ALA A 372 13.82 -2.29 33.79
C ALA A 372 14.62 -3.61 33.75
N ASP A 373 15.77 -3.61 33.05
CA ASP A 373 16.66 -4.77 32.97
C ASP A 373 17.22 -5.17 34.35
N ARG A 374 17.63 -4.19 35.16
CA ARG A 374 18.06 -4.46 36.56
C ARG A 374 16.94 -5.10 37.36
N ALA A 375 15.71 -4.58 37.27
CA ALA A 375 14.56 -5.15 37.96
C ALA A 375 14.24 -6.56 37.45
N LEU A 376 14.37 -6.81 36.15
CA LEU A 376 14.22 -8.12 35.53
C LEU A 376 15.29 -9.10 36.03
N TYR A 377 16.54 -8.65 36.11
CA TYR A 377 17.61 -9.45 36.70
C TYR A 377 17.32 -9.86 38.16
N GLU A 378 16.82 -8.92 38.96
CA GLU A 378 16.37 -9.23 40.33
C GLU A 378 15.21 -10.24 40.33
N ALA A 379 14.23 -10.11 39.44
CA ALA A 379 13.13 -11.07 39.31
C ALA A 379 13.67 -12.49 39.01
N LYS A 380 14.63 -12.60 38.11
CA LYS A 380 15.29 -13.88 37.76
C LYS A 380 16.10 -14.44 38.95
N ALA A 381 16.85 -13.58 39.66
CA ALA A 381 17.68 -13.99 40.80
C ALA A 381 16.85 -14.47 42.00
N GLN A 382 15.66 -13.88 42.18
CA GLN A 382 14.74 -14.24 43.30
C GLN A 382 13.90 -15.50 43.03
N GLY A 383 14.10 -16.19 41.88
CA GLY A 383 13.43 -17.47 41.57
C GLY A 383 12.48 -17.44 40.40
N ARG A 384 12.52 -16.38 39.58
CA ARG A 384 11.70 -16.23 38.35
C ARG A 384 10.20 -16.15 38.59
N ASP A 385 9.39 -16.19 37.51
CA ASP A 385 7.92 -16.13 37.55
C ASP A 385 7.39 -15.05 38.49
N ARG A 386 7.90 -13.83 38.34
CA ARG A 386 7.53 -12.68 39.19
C ARG A 386 7.74 -11.34 38.52
N VAL A 387 7.11 -10.35 39.09
CA VAL A 387 7.28 -8.94 38.74
C VAL A 387 8.15 -8.25 39.82
N VAL A 388 9.16 -7.51 39.36
CA VAL A 388 9.94 -6.62 40.24
C VAL A 388 9.84 -5.20 39.67
N VAL A 389 9.50 -4.25 40.59
CA VAL A 389 9.40 -2.82 40.23
C VAL A 389 10.69 -2.13 40.69
N ALA A 390 11.35 -1.43 39.79
CA ALA A 390 12.53 -0.65 40.12
C ALA A 390 12.18 0.43 41.18
N GLY A 391 12.77 0.32 42.33
CA GLY A 391 12.59 1.25 43.45
C GLY A 391 13.42 2.53 43.31
N PRO A 392 13.13 3.57 44.09
CA PRO A 392 13.88 4.84 44.09
C PRO A 392 15.34 4.73 44.50
N GLY A 393 15.79 3.55 44.98
CA GLY A 393 17.17 3.27 45.38
C GLY A 393 18.14 2.84 44.26
N LEU A 394 17.66 2.53 43.06
CA LEU A 394 18.48 2.15 41.92
C LEU A 394 18.96 3.39 41.15
N ARG A 395 19.69 4.30 41.84
CA ARG A 395 20.41 5.39 41.15
C ARG A 395 21.57 4.80 40.33
N GLN A 396 21.81 5.37 39.13
CA GLN A 396 22.99 5.10 38.34
C GLN A 396 24.24 5.11 39.24
N VAL A 397 24.91 3.99 39.28
CA VAL A 397 26.34 3.97 39.61
C VAL A 397 27.03 4.16 38.26
N ALA A 398 27.77 5.27 38.18
CA ALA A 398 28.53 5.73 37.00
C ALA A 398 29.53 4.67 36.53
#